data_f88c708a884f9bf0b6db4bd9d75d4402
#
_entry.id   f88c708a884f9bf0b6db4bd9d75d4402
#
_cell.length_a   1.000
_cell.length_b   1.000
_cell.length_c   1.000
_cell.angle_alpha   90.00
_cell.angle_beta   90.00
_cell.angle_gamma   90.00
#
_symmetry.space_group_name_H-M   'P 1'
#
loop_
_entity.id
_entity.type
_entity.pdbx_description
1 polymer ?
#
loop_
_entity_poly.entity_id
_entity_poly.type
_entity_poly.pdbx_seq_one_letter_code
_entity_poly.pdbx_strand_id
1 'polypeptide(L)'
;MRKSRVLFYTASAALLLSLTACGVTITAVHLPDEVQVNVGATAETAATYESKQEADAAAQQAAADRIDWTWAIADDTIATVDNSGVITGVKGGSTLVTVTSADGKFTANCPVTVSQPLQGIALSNIDLVINRTDNADINCTLTPADTTDTDIVFEIADNSIAKLNGSKVVAVGNGTTTLTAACGKIKANAQITVTTAPTEIQLDSTEGVLTVGNTHTIQATLLPETTTDTDLVWSVCNESISTVDEHGTVTAQGPGNCVVTAATPDGALKATYSLTVKAKQTVKAASNTSTTTPSYTAPSAPSASTPTYVPAPAPAPAEPSQPSGGDSGSSNDPLGGLNPNDYWVSPDQTDWTQDNSNGSKDDGVGTDIFD
;
A
#
# COMPACT_ATOMS: atom_id res chain seq x y z
N MET A 1 27.60 -18.19 -0.57
CA MET A 1 28.36 -17.24 0.29
C MET A 1 29.87 -17.39 -0.07
N ARG A 2 30.33 -16.60 -1.02
CA ARG A 2 31.77 -16.48 -1.33
C ARG A 2 32.23 -15.19 -0.64
N LYS A 3 33.06 -15.36 0.38
CA LYS A 3 33.75 -14.26 1.08
C LYS A 3 34.80 -13.67 0.16
N SER A 4 34.55 -12.50 -0.41
CA SER A 4 35.57 -11.71 -1.08
C SER A 4 36.58 -11.23 -0.01
N ARG A 5 37.80 -11.73 -0.06
CA ARG A 5 38.89 -11.22 0.75
C ARG A 5 39.52 -10.07 -0.02
N VAL A 6 39.22 -8.85 0.42
CA VAL A 6 39.97 -7.68 0.02
C VAL A 6 41.36 -7.79 0.68
N LEU A 7 42.38 -8.07 -0.12
CA LEU A 7 43.76 -8.11 0.32
C LEU A 7 44.34 -6.69 0.23
N PHE A 8 44.40 -6.00 1.36
CA PHE A 8 45.15 -4.76 1.44
C PHE A 8 46.65 -5.09 1.41
N TYR A 9 47.30 -4.82 0.30
CA TYR A 9 48.75 -4.75 0.26
C TYR A 9 49.21 -3.37 0.74
N THR A 10 49.69 -3.30 1.96
CA THR A 10 50.49 -2.16 2.46
C THR A 10 51.85 -2.22 1.82
N ALA A 11 52.17 -1.26 0.99
CA ALA A 11 53.50 -1.07 0.46
C ALA A 11 54.46 -0.70 1.60
N SER A 12 55.19 -1.71 2.10
CA SER A 12 56.39 -1.49 2.89
C SER A 12 57.56 -1.32 1.94
N ALA A 13 58.02 -0.09 1.82
CA ALA A 13 59.26 0.24 1.14
C ALA A 13 60.45 -0.42 1.86
N ALA A 14 60.91 -1.55 1.38
CA ALA A 14 62.22 -2.12 1.73
C ALA A 14 63.20 -1.75 0.60
N LEU A 15 64.00 -0.74 0.88
CA LEU A 15 65.14 -0.37 0.08
C LEU A 15 66.20 -1.49 0.20
N LEU A 16 66.26 -2.39 -0.76
CA LEU A 16 67.41 -3.28 -0.97
C LEU A 16 67.98 -2.99 -2.36
N LEU A 17 69.12 -2.30 -2.37
CA LEU A 17 69.97 -2.20 -3.52
C LEU A 17 70.38 -3.60 -3.97
N SER A 18 69.87 -4.06 -5.11
CA SER A 18 70.53 -5.05 -5.92
C SER A 18 70.76 -4.47 -7.33
N LEU A 19 72.04 -4.19 -7.59
CA LEU A 19 72.54 -3.82 -8.91
C LEU A 19 72.50 -5.03 -9.85
N THR A 20 71.37 -5.31 -10.48
CA THR A 20 71.32 -6.23 -11.64
C THR A 20 70.15 -5.95 -12.59
N ALA A 21 69.74 -4.70 -12.75
CA ALA A 21 68.69 -4.36 -13.71
C ALA A 21 69.23 -4.14 -15.15
N CYS A 22 70.46 -4.53 -15.46
CA CYS A 22 71.03 -4.40 -16.79
C CYS A 22 70.89 -5.74 -17.53
N GLY A 23 69.74 -5.98 -18.15
CA GLY A 23 69.54 -7.18 -18.97
C GLY A 23 68.10 -7.73 -18.99
N VAL A 24 67.25 -7.27 -18.13
CA VAL A 24 65.85 -7.72 -18.12
C VAL A 24 65.09 -7.05 -19.30
N THR A 25 64.53 -7.87 -20.17
CA THR A 25 63.73 -7.42 -21.32
C THR A 25 62.28 -7.81 -21.11
N ILE A 26 61.40 -6.85 -21.00
CA ILE A 26 59.94 -7.07 -20.85
C ILE A 26 59.42 -7.70 -22.14
N THR A 27 58.55 -8.68 -22.02
CA THR A 27 57.91 -9.42 -23.10
C THR A 27 56.39 -9.26 -23.10
N ALA A 28 55.78 -8.95 -21.94
CA ALA A 28 54.36 -8.68 -21.84
C ALA A 28 54.04 -7.78 -20.64
N VAL A 29 52.89 -7.10 -20.71
CA VAL A 29 52.26 -6.37 -19.62
C VAL A 29 50.89 -6.97 -19.39
N HIS A 30 50.54 -7.15 -18.11
CA HIS A 30 49.25 -7.67 -17.68
C HIS A 30 48.62 -6.73 -16.67
N LEU A 31 47.34 -6.50 -16.82
CA LEU A 31 46.52 -5.79 -15.87
C LEU A 31 45.63 -6.76 -15.09
N PRO A 32 45.05 -6.36 -13.96
CA PRO A 32 44.07 -7.19 -13.25
C PRO A 32 42.87 -7.54 -14.14
N ASP A 33 42.17 -8.62 -13.81
CA ASP A 33 40.96 -9.03 -14.52
C ASP A 33 39.87 -7.96 -14.49
N GLU A 34 39.78 -7.16 -13.41
CA GLU A 34 38.86 -6.08 -13.21
C GLU A 34 39.36 -5.11 -12.14
N VAL A 35 39.03 -3.81 -12.30
CA VAL A 35 39.19 -2.78 -11.28
C VAL A 35 37.81 -2.27 -10.88
N GLN A 36 37.52 -2.27 -9.58
CA GLN A 36 36.29 -1.71 -9.00
C GLN A 36 36.63 -0.47 -8.19
N VAL A 37 35.90 0.61 -8.44
CA VAL A 37 36.07 1.89 -7.75
C VAL A 37 34.73 2.56 -7.51
N ASN A 38 34.58 3.28 -6.40
CA ASN A 38 33.39 4.09 -6.17
C ASN A 38 33.53 5.49 -6.83
N VAL A 39 32.40 6.10 -7.14
CA VAL A 39 32.38 7.50 -7.58
C VAL A 39 33.11 8.38 -6.56
N GLY A 40 34.03 9.22 -7.05
CA GLY A 40 34.86 10.12 -6.24
C GLY A 40 36.04 9.44 -5.52
N ALA A 41 36.18 8.12 -5.62
CA ALA A 41 37.31 7.37 -5.07
C ALA A 41 38.36 7.08 -6.15
N THR A 42 39.55 6.65 -5.72
CA THR A 42 40.65 6.24 -6.60
C THR A 42 41.00 4.78 -6.37
N ALA A 43 41.48 4.13 -7.43
CA ALA A 43 42.04 2.78 -7.39
C ALA A 43 43.29 2.73 -8.26
N GLU A 44 44.33 2.04 -7.77
CA GLU A 44 45.56 1.81 -8.54
C GLU A 44 45.39 0.58 -9.44
N THR A 45 45.81 0.71 -10.69
CA THR A 45 45.85 -0.39 -11.63
C THR A 45 47.18 -1.10 -11.47
N ALA A 46 47.25 -2.20 -10.71
CA ALA A 46 48.47 -2.97 -10.46
C ALA A 46 48.89 -3.71 -11.75
N ALA A 47 49.72 -3.08 -12.57
CA ALA A 47 50.32 -3.72 -13.73
C ALA A 47 51.39 -4.71 -13.29
N THR A 48 51.43 -5.88 -13.94
CA THR A 48 52.48 -6.89 -13.78
C THR A 48 53.14 -7.12 -15.14
N TYR A 49 54.41 -7.54 -15.12
CA TYR A 49 55.23 -7.66 -16.31
C TYR A 49 55.85 -9.04 -16.44
N GLU A 50 55.92 -9.51 -17.66
CA GLU A 50 56.72 -10.70 -17.99
C GLU A 50 58.03 -10.31 -18.59
N SER A 51 59.07 -11.10 -18.41
CA SER A 51 60.40 -10.88 -18.97
C SER A 51 60.97 -12.14 -19.63
N LYS A 52 61.84 -11.90 -20.62
CA LYS A 52 62.51 -12.97 -21.34
C LYS A 52 63.49 -13.75 -20.43
N GLN A 53 64.02 -13.09 -19.42
CA GLN A 53 64.94 -13.65 -18.41
C GLN A 53 64.14 -13.99 -17.17
N GLU A 54 64.55 -15.04 -16.46
CA GLU A 54 64.04 -15.32 -15.11
C GLU A 54 64.43 -14.15 -14.20
N ALA A 55 63.47 -13.35 -13.80
CA ALA A 55 63.63 -12.15 -12.97
C ALA A 55 62.53 -12.04 -11.95
N ASP A 56 62.86 -11.55 -10.76
CA ASP A 56 61.85 -11.27 -9.75
C ASP A 56 60.97 -10.08 -10.10
N ALA A 57 59.86 -9.89 -9.44
CA ALA A 57 58.92 -8.82 -9.72
C ALA A 57 59.53 -7.41 -9.61
N ALA A 58 60.51 -7.20 -8.70
CA ALA A 58 61.19 -5.94 -8.50
C ALA A 58 62.10 -5.59 -9.70
N ALA A 59 62.81 -6.59 -10.24
CA ALA A 59 63.68 -6.43 -11.43
C ALA A 59 62.84 -6.23 -12.69
N GLN A 60 61.68 -6.91 -12.80
CA GLN A 60 60.71 -6.68 -13.89
C GLN A 60 60.12 -5.29 -13.81
N GLN A 61 59.71 -4.81 -12.65
CA GLN A 61 59.21 -3.44 -12.45
C GLN A 61 60.29 -2.41 -12.82
N ALA A 62 61.55 -2.56 -12.35
CA ALA A 62 62.62 -1.63 -12.68
C ALA A 62 62.97 -1.64 -14.16
N ALA A 63 62.73 -2.74 -14.90
CA ALA A 63 62.86 -2.76 -16.35
C ALA A 63 61.64 -2.09 -17.05
N ALA A 64 60.46 -2.27 -16.53
CA ALA A 64 59.25 -1.63 -17.04
C ALA A 64 59.23 -0.11 -16.81
N ASP A 65 59.83 0.40 -15.72
CA ASP A 65 59.96 1.81 -15.40
C ASP A 65 60.87 2.59 -16.44
N ARG A 66 61.58 1.86 -17.29
CA ARG A 66 62.35 2.44 -18.39
C ARG A 66 61.58 2.55 -19.69
N ILE A 67 60.38 2.04 -19.72
CA ILE A 67 59.47 2.07 -20.84
C ILE A 67 58.48 3.19 -20.58
N ASP A 68 58.29 4.10 -21.55
CA ASP A 68 57.22 5.10 -21.48
C ASP A 68 55.90 4.43 -21.73
N TRP A 69 55.03 4.43 -20.72
CA TRP A 69 53.67 3.91 -20.79
C TRP A 69 52.66 5.01 -20.99
N THR A 70 51.68 4.76 -21.84
CA THR A 70 50.56 5.64 -22.06
C THR A 70 49.28 4.93 -21.53
N TRP A 71 48.59 5.58 -20.63
CA TRP A 71 47.34 5.13 -20.09
C TRP A 71 46.18 5.86 -20.78
N ALA A 72 45.13 5.12 -21.10
CA ALA A 72 43.92 5.66 -21.72
C ALA A 72 42.71 5.01 -21.13
N ILE A 73 41.61 5.75 -21.03
CA ILE A 73 40.29 5.26 -20.61
C ILE A 73 39.34 5.41 -21.81
N ALA A 74 38.48 4.41 -22.02
CA ALA A 74 37.58 4.41 -23.17
C ALA A 74 36.43 5.39 -23.03
N ASP A 75 35.95 5.65 -21.80
CA ASP A 75 34.90 6.60 -21.48
C ASP A 75 35.30 7.41 -20.22
N ASP A 76 35.73 8.66 -20.44
CA ASP A 76 36.16 9.57 -19.38
C ASP A 76 34.98 10.18 -18.57
N THR A 77 33.75 10.00 -19.03
CA THR A 77 32.55 10.38 -18.27
C THR A 77 32.23 9.39 -17.16
N ILE A 78 32.75 8.14 -17.25
CA ILE A 78 32.60 7.07 -16.25
C ILE A 78 33.78 7.05 -15.29
N ALA A 79 35.01 7.06 -15.81
CA ALA A 79 36.22 7.10 -15.01
C ALA A 79 37.33 7.86 -15.75
N THR A 80 38.30 8.39 -15.01
CA THR A 80 39.54 8.95 -15.57
C THR A 80 40.75 8.13 -15.13
N VAL A 81 41.81 8.15 -15.89
CA VAL A 81 43.10 7.53 -15.52
C VAL A 81 44.21 8.55 -15.64
N ASP A 82 45.14 8.57 -14.71
CA ASP A 82 46.33 9.42 -14.78
C ASP A 82 47.53 8.68 -15.43
N ASN A 83 48.64 9.38 -15.58
CA ASN A 83 49.84 8.85 -16.19
C ASN A 83 50.54 7.73 -15.37
N SER A 84 50.15 7.55 -14.12
CA SER A 84 50.63 6.50 -13.23
C SER A 84 49.71 5.29 -13.17
N GLY A 85 48.57 5.30 -13.90
CA GLY A 85 47.59 4.23 -13.90
C GLY A 85 46.61 4.28 -12.73
N VAL A 86 46.50 5.43 -12.04
CA VAL A 86 45.50 5.62 -10.99
C VAL A 86 44.17 6.00 -11.63
N ILE A 87 43.17 5.18 -11.39
CA ILE A 87 41.83 5.38 -11.90
C ILE A 87 41.00 6.13 -10.85
N THR A 88 40.26 7.15 -11.31
CA THR A 88 39.30 7.92 -10.51
C THR A 88 37.89 7.68 -11.04
N GLY A 89 36.97 7.20 -10.20
CA GLY A 89 35.56 7.04 -10.56
C GLY A 89 34.84 8.38 -10.68
N VAL A 90 34.15 8.60 -11.80
CA VAL A 90 33.41 9.85 -12.08
C VAL A 90 31.91 9.63 -11.97
N LYS A 91 31.40 8.57 -12.58
CA LYS A 91 29.97 8.23 -12.63
C LYS A 91 29.79 6.71 -12.63
N GLY A 92 28.71 6.23 -12.04
CA GLY A 92 28.35 4.79 -12.04
C GLY A 92 28.26 4.24 -13.48
N GLY A 93 28.92 3.10 -13.72
CA GLY A 93 28.96 2.46 -15.02
C GLY A 93 30.20 1.61 -15.22
N SER A 94 30.41 1.13 -16.45
CA SER A 94 31.59 0.32 -16.80
C SER A 94 32.31 0.91 -17.98
N THR A 95 33.63 0.89 -17.92
CA THR A 95 34.53 1.37 -18.98
C THR A 95 35.74 0.46 -19.09
N LEU A 96 36.70 0.79 -19.95
CA LEU A 96 37.90 0.02 -20.17
C LEU A 96 39.13 0.92 -20.03
N VAL A 97 40.08 0.55 -19.16
CA VAL A 97 41.38 1.15 -19.12
C VAL A 97 42.36 0.36 -20.00
N THR A 98 43.20 1.06 -20.73
CA THR A 98 44.21 0.49 -21.61
C THR A 98 45.58 1.10 -21.27
N VAL A 99 46.59 0.26 -21.13
CA VAL A 99 48.00 0.68 -21.06
C VAL A 99 48.69 0.25 -22.31
N THR A 100 49.52 1.12 -22.87
CA THR A 100 50.29 0.86 -24.12
C THR A 100 51.69 1.41 -23.97
N SER A 101 52.71 0.62 -24.37
CA SER A 101 54.06 1.14 -24.46
C SER A 101 54.19 2.17 -25.59
N ALA A 102 55.12 3.16 -25.46
CA ALA A 102 55.31 4.23 -26.44
C ALA A 102 55.66 3.72 -27.85
N ASP A 103 56.28 2.53 -27.95
CA ASP A 103 56.60 1.87 -29.23
C ASP A 103 55.43 1.01 -29.77
N GLY A 104 54.33 0.95 -29.05
CA GLY A 104 53.12 0.21 -29.41
C GLY A 104 53.24 -1.33 -29.34
N LYS A 105 54.33 -1.86 -28.83
CA LYS A 105 54.55 -3.33 -28.82
C LYS A 105 53.80 -4.03 -27.72
N PHE A 106 53.56 -3.38 -26.60
CA PHE A 106 52.88 -3.96 -25.45
C PHE A 106 51.60 -3.20 -25.19
N THR A 107 50.51 -3.95 -25.08
CA THR A 107 49.18 -3.40 -24.75
C THR A 107 48.46 -4.36 -23.84
N ALA A 108 47.83 -3.83 -22.79
CA ALA A 108 46.91 -4.59 -21.93
C ALA A 108 45.67 -3.75 -21.62
N ASN A 109 44.57 -4.43 -21.41
CA ASN A 109 43.27 -3.85 -21.12
C ASN A 109 42.71 -4.41 -19.80
N CYS A 110 41.99 -3.60 -19.06
CA CYS A 110 41.30 -4.00 -17.85
C CYS A 110 39.91 -3.34 -17.79
N PRO A 111 38.83 -4.12 -17.61
CA PRO A 111 37.51 -3.59 -17.29
C PRO A 111 37.53 -2.77 -16.00
N VAL A 112 36.88 -1.63 -16.01
CA VAL A 112 36.72 -0.76 -14.84
C VAL A 112 35.22 -0.63 -14.54
N THR A 113 34.82 -1.03 -13.35
CA THR A 113 33.44 -0.88 -12.86
C THR A 113 33.43 0.21 -11.80
N VAL A 114 32.68 1.27 -12.07
CA VAL A 114 32.46 2.38 -11.15
C VAL A 114 31.11 2.20 -10.48
N SER A 115 31.09 2.11 -9.17
CA SER A 115 29.89 1.98 -8.37
C SER A 115 29.52 3.30 -7.71
N GLN A 116 28.23 3.62 -7.72
CA GLN A 116 27.64 4.71 -6.95
C GLN A 116 26.76 4.09 -5.85
N PRO A 117 27.28 3.91 -4.62
CA PRO A 117 26.53 3.25 -3.56
C PRO A 117 25.29 4.02 -3.16
N LEU A 118 24.22 3.29 -2.86
CA LEU A 118 23.00 3.85 -2.28
C LEU A 118 23.31 4.41 -0.88
N GLN A 119 22.81 5.63 -0.62
CA GLN A 119 22.95 6.31 0.67
C GLN A 119 21.62 6.42 1.41
N GLY A 120 20.50 6.45 0.69
CA GLY A 120 19.18 6.58 1.27
C GLY A 120 18.05 6.12 0.37
N ILE A 121 16.96 5.74 1.00
CA ILE A 121 15.66 5.42 0.37
C ILE A 121 14.64 6.35 1.00
N ALA A 122 13.77 6.95 0.21
CA ALA A 122 12.59 7.66 0.72
C ALA A 122 11.33 7.05 0.11
N LEU A 123 10.33 6.83 0.96
CA LEU A 123 8.99 6.34 0.61
C LEU A 123 7.96 7.39 0.97
N SER A 124 6.90 7.48 0.17
CA SER A 124 5.69 8.24 0.52
C SER A 124 4.69 7.35 1.24
N ASN A 125 3.89 7.92 2.16
CA ASN A 125 2.74 7.22 2.73
C ASN A 125 1.71 6.93 1.63
N ILE A 126 0.93 5.88 1.83
CA ILE A 126 -0.05 5.38 0.86
C ILE A 126 -1.40 5.30 1.56
N ASP A 127 -2.38 6.02 1.03
CA ASP A 127 -3.76 5.96 1.48
C ASP A 127 -4.60 5.27 0.41
N LEU A 128 -5.31 4.21 0.81
CA LEU A 128 -6.14 3.40 -0.06
C LEU A 128 -7.58 3.39 0.44
N VAL A 129 -8.53 3.41 -0.49
CA VAL A 129 -9.95 3.24 -0.19
C VAL A 129 -10.45 2.03 -0.96
N ILE A 130 -10.85 0.97 -0.25
CA ILE A 130 -11.15 -0.36 -0.82
C ILE A 130 -12.16 -0.30 -1.97
N ASN A 131 -13.25 0.47 -1.80
CA ASN A 131 -14.31 0.57 -2.81
C ASN A 131 -14.16 1.74 -3.79
N ARG A 132 -13.03 2.47 -3.75
CA ARG A 132 -12.70 3.55 -4.69
C ARG A 132 -11.37 3.34 -5.38
N THR A 133 -10.37 2.85 -4.63
CA THR A 133 -9.00 2.65 -5.12
C THR A 133 -8.46 1.36 -4.56
N ASP A 134 -8.42 0.33 -5.38
CA ASP A 134 -7.96 -1.00 -4.96
C ASP A 134 -6.43 -1.11 -4.89
N ASN A 135 -5.71 -0.18 -5.54
CA ASN A 135 -4.25 -0.22 -5.61
C ASN A 135 -3.63 1.18 -5.78
N ALA A 136 -2.39 1.30 -5.33
CA ALA A 136 -1.55 2.48 -5.53
C ALA A 136 -0.13 2.08 -5.89
N ASP A 137 0.55 2.91 -6.68
CA ASP A 137 1.96 2.73 -6.99
C ASP A 137 2.84 3.07 -5.78
N ILE A 138 3.92 2.32 -5.61
CA ILE A 138 4.92 2.61 -4.59
C ILE A 138 5.82 3.74 -5.10
N ASN A 139 5.71 4.92 -4.49
CA ASN A 139 6.60 6.03 -4.76
C ASN A 139 7.86 5.89 -3.90
N CYS A 140 8.93 5.42 -4.55
CA CYS A 140 10.23 5.20 -3.95
C CYS A 140 11.27 6.08 -4.63
N THR A 141 12.01 6.88 -3.87
CA THR A 141 13.13 7.67 -4.37
C THR A 141 14.43 7.23 -3.72
N LEU A 142 15.47 7.13 -4.53
CA LEU A 142 16.80 6.69 -4.12
C LEU A 142 17.74 7.90 -4.05
N THR A 143 18.66 7.88 -3.11
CA THR A 143 19.68 8.93 -2.95
C THR A 143 21.07 8.28 -2.88
N PRO A 144 22.01 8.65 -3.76
CA PRO A 144 21.81 9.54 -4.91
C PRO A 144 20.91 8.90 -5.99
N ALA A 145 20.31 9.73 -6.86
CA ALA A 145 19.36 9.24 -7.89
C ALA A 145 20.02 8.37 -8.98
N ASP A 146 21.33 8.52 -9.16
CA ASP A 146 22.18 7.75 -10.08
C ASP A 146 22.89 6.57 -9.40
N THR A 147 22.38 6.11 -8.26
CA THR A 147 22.93 4.93 -7.56
C THR A 147 22.97 3.71 -8.47
N THR A 148 24.03 2.90 -8.30
CA THR A 148 24.13 1.60 -8.97
C THR A 148 23.44 0.47 -8.20
N ASP A 149 23.06 0.72 -6.94
CA ASP A 149 22.36 -0.24 -6.08
C ASP A 149 20.85 -0.04 -6.22
N THR A 150 20.24 -0.79 -7.14
CA THR A 150 18.82 -0.68 -7.50
C THR A 150 17.96 -1.86 -7.06
N ASP A 151 18.55 -2.86 -6.42
CA ASP A 151 17.85 -4.06 -5.96
C ASP A 151 17.06 -3.76 -4.66
N ILE A 152 15.91 -3.12 -4.81
CA ILE A 152 15.04 -2.77 -3.69
C ILE A 152 14.03 -3.88 -3.44
N VAL A 153 14.00 -4.37 -2.21
CA VAL A 153 13.01 -5.34 -1.76
C VAL A 153 11.94 -4.62 -0.94
N PHE A 154 10.67 -4.85 -1.29
CA PHE A 154 9.53 -4.32 -0.57
C PHE A 154 8.86 -5.39 0.28
N GLU A 155 8.43 -5.03 1.48
CA GLU A 155 7.73 -5.90 2.42
C GLU A 155 6.60 -5.13 3.11
N ILE A 156 5.44 -5.77 3.28
CA ILE A 156 4.31 -5.24 4.04
C ILE A 156 4.19 -6.05 5.34
N ALA A 157 4.08 -5.35 6.46
CA ALA A 157 4.08 -5.96 7.79
C ALA A 157 2.79 -6.77 8.07
N ASP A 158 1.64 -6.31 7.58
CA ASP A 158 0.36 -7.01 7.75
C ASP A 158 -0.37 -7.18 6.40
N ASN A 159 -0.37 -8.42 5.93
CA ASN A 159 -1.01 -8.80 4.67
C ASN A 159 -2.55 -8.93 4.76
N SER A 160 -3.14 -8.80 5.95
CA SER A 160 -4.59 -8.73 6.12
C SER A 160 -5.14 -7.33 5.82
N ILE A 161 -4.28 -6.31 5.86
CA ILE A 161 -4.62 -4.91 5.59
C ILE A 161 -4.27 -4.55 4.13
N ALA A 162 -3.05 -4.86 3.69
CA ALA A 162 -2.59 -4.59 2.34
C ALA A 162 -1.62 -5.67 1.84
N LYS A 163 -1.50 -5.84 0.52
CA LYS A 163 -0.58 -6.80 -0.13
C LYS A 163 0.18 -6.14 -1.26
N LEU A 164 1.37 -6.68 -1.54
CA LEU A 164 2.14 -6.33 -2.73
C LEU A 164 1.62 -7.09 -3.95
N ASN A 165 1.51 -6.37 -5.06
CA ASN A 165 1.29 -6.93 -6.39
C ASN A 165 2.26 -6.25 -7.37
N GLY A 166 3.44 -6.84 -7.53
CA GLY A 166 4.55 -6.21 -8.25
C GLY A 166 5.01 -4.93 -7.56
N SER A 167 4.96 -3.79 -8.27
CA SER A 167 5.30 -2.46 -7.75
C SER A 167 4.12 -1.71 -7.14
N LYS A 168 2.98 -2.38 -6.95
CA LYS A 168 1.76 -1.78 -6.41
C LYS A 168 1.39 -2.37 -5.06
N VAL A 169 0.76 -1.53 -4.24
CA VAL A 169 0.08 -1.93 -3.01
C VAL A 169 -1.40 -2.10 -3.31
N VAL A 170 -1.97 -3.23 -2.90
CA VAL A 170 -3.38 -3.57 -3.05
C VAL A 170 -4.03 -3.60 -1.67
N ALA A 171 -5.16 -2.90 -1.52
CA ALA A 171 -5.97 -2.92 -0.31
C ALA A 171 -6.65 -4.28 -0.11
N VAL A 172 -6.68 -4.76 1.14
CA VAL A 172 -7.30 -6.04 1.53
C VAL A 172 -8.34 -5.85 2.64
N GLY A 173 -8.01 -5.09 3.67
CA GLY A 173 -8.88 -4.82 4.81
C GLY A 173 -8.58 -3.47 5.44
N ASN A 174 -9.55 -2.92 6.18
CA ASN A 174 -9.38 -1.63 6.85
C ASN A 174 -8.29 -1.69 7.94
N GLY A 175 -7.57 -0.61 8.08
CA GLY A 175 -6.55 -0.47 9.11
C GLY A 175 -5.29 0.24 8.62
N THR A 176 -4.24 0.15 9.42
CA THR A 176 -2.92 0.71 9.09
C THR A 176 -1.85 -0.38 9.18
N THR A 177 -0.94 -0.37 8.23
CA THR A 177 0.22 -1.26 8.20
C THR A 177 1.46 -0.49 7.74
N THR A 178 2.61 -1.14 7.73
CA THR A 178 3.88 -0.53 7.34
C THR A 178 4.41 -1.19 6.07
N LEU A 179 4.75 -0.36 5.08
CA LEU A 179 5.57 -0.72 3.93
C LEU A 179 7.03 -0.47 4.26
N THR A 180 7.88 -1.46 4.10
CA THR A 180 9.34 -1.36 4.24
C THR A 180 9.97 -1.55 2.88
N ALA A 181 10.85 -0.62 2.48
CA ALA A 181 11.79 -0.79 1.37
C ALA A 181 13.19 -1.05 1.92
N ALA A 182 13.90 -2.02 1.39
CA ALA A 182 15.24 -2.38 1.83
C ALA A 182 16.18 -2.64 0.65
N CYS A 183 17.41 -2.12 0.75
CA CYS A 183 18.53 -2.45 -0.09
C CYS A 183 19.76 -2.67 0.80
N GLY A 184 20.20 -3.91 0.95
CA GLY A 184 21.27 -4.27 1.87
C GLY A 184 20.97 -3.86 3.32
N LYS A 185 21.71 -2.87 3.84
CA LYS A 185 21.52 -2.34 5.20
C LYS A 185 20.64 -1.09 5.25
N ILE A 186 20.36 -0.47 4.12
CA ILE A 186 19.57 0.76 4.03
C ILE A 186 18.11 0.37 3.95
N LYS A 187 17.30 0.99 4.81
CA LYS A 187 15.86 0.74 4.91
C LYS A 187 15.11 2.06 5.04
N ALA A 188 13.89 2.06 4.51
CA ALA A 188 12.91 3.12 4.71
C ALA A 188 11.54 2.50 4.98
N ASN A 189 10.73 3.20 5.75
CA ASN A 189 9.37 2.79 6.08
C ASN A 189 8.38 3.87 5.67
N ALA A 190 7.21 3.45 5.21
CA ALA A 190 6.06 4.31 4.99
C ALA A 190 4.82 3.66 5.60
N GLN A 191 3.87 4.47 6.01
CA GLN A 191 2.58 4.00 6.48
C GLN A 191 1.65 3.74 5.29
N ILE A 192 0.93 2.63 5.35
CA ILE A 192 -0.21 2.33 4.50
C ILE A 192 -1.46 2.45 5.37
N THR A 193 -2.40 3.29 4.96
CA THR A 193 -3.72 3.40 5.57
C THR A 193 -4.76 2.90 4.58
N VAL A 194 -5.58 1.97 5.02
CA VAL A 194 -6.67 1.41 4.21
C VAL A 194 -8.00 1.72 4.87
N THR A 195 -8.89 2.37 4.14
CA THR A 195 -10.23 2.76 4.57
C THR A 195 -11.30 2.23 3.63
N THR A 196 -12.55 2.19 4.10
CA THR A 196 -13.73 1.90 3.28
C THR A 196 -14.62 3.13 3.28
N ALA A 197 -14.86 3.71 2.10
CA ALA A 197 -15.79 4.82 1.97
C ALA A 197 -17.24 4.35 2.01
N PRO A 198 -18.19 5.15 2.52
CA PRO A 198 -19.61 4.84 2.41
C PRO A 198 -20.07 4.89 0.95
N THR A 199 -21.02 4.03 0.61
CA THR A 199 -21.65 3.97 -0.72
C THR A 199 -23.12 4.35 -0.69
N GLU A 200 -23.74 4.31 0.49
CA GLU A 200 -25.16 4.60 0.70
C GLU A 200 -25.41 5.10 2.13
N ILE A 201 -26.40 5.99 2.29
CA ILE A 201 -26.97 6.37 3.58
C ILE A 201 -28.37 5.77 3.64
N GLN A 202 -28.63 4.86 4.57
CA GLN A 202 -29.90 4.27 4.81
C GLN A 202 -30.53 4.86 6.09
N LEU A 203 -31.76 5.40 5.97
CA LEU A 203 -32.54 5.87 7.12
C LEU A 203 -33.48 4.78 7.61
N ASP A 204 -33.76 4.75 8.93
CA ASP A 204 -34.74 3.84 9.57
C ASP A 204 -36.15 4.04 9.05
N SER A 205 -36.46 5.22 8.58
CA SER A 205 -37.71 5.55 7.86
C SER A 205 -37.49 6.73 6.92
N THR A 206 -38.39 6.89 5.93
CA THR A 206 -38.31 7.95 4.94
C THR A 206 -39.34 9.07 5.17
N GLU A 207 -40.25 8.87 6.12
CA GLU A 207 -41.29 9.83 6.46
C GLU A 207 -41.75 9.72 7.91
N GLY A 208 -42.31 10.82 8.44
CA GLY A 208 -42.89 10.84 9.78
C GLY A 208 -43.74 12.06 10.07
N VAL A 209 -44.49 11.97 11.14
CA VAL A 209 -45.39 13.00 11.61
C VAL A 209 -45.09 13.37 13.04
N LEU A 210 -44.81 14.65 13.29
CA LEU A 210 -44.62 15.20 14.64
C LEU A 210 -45.69 16.24 14.95
N THR A 211 -45.91 16.48 16.25
CA THR A 211 -46.71 17.62 16.75
C THR A 211 -45.71 18.67 17.25
N VAL A 212 -46.03 19.97 17.03
CA VAL A 212 -45.22 21.08 17.52
C VAL A 212 -44.79 20.87 19.00
N GLY A 213 -43.48 20.99 19.24
CA GLY A 213 -42.85 20.79 20.54
C GLY A 213 -42.36 19.35 20.80
N ASN A 214 -42.63 18.39 19.93
CA ASN A 214 -42.12 17.03 20.05
C ASN A 214 -40.81 16.86 19.26
N THR A 215 -40.02 15.85 19.67
CA THR A 215 -38.78 15.47 19.03
C THR A 215 -38.84 14.03 18.51
N HIS A 216 -38.03 13.74 17.50
CA HIS A 216 -37.81 12.40 16.95
C HIS A 216 -36.37 12.30 16.45
N THR A 217 -35.71 11.20 16.79
CA THR A 217 -34.35 10.94 16.29
C THR A 217 -34.44 9.99 15.09
N ILE A 218 -33.98 10.47 13.93
CA ILE A 218 -33.86 9.69 12.70
C ILE A 218 -32.56 8.89 12.81
N GLN A 219 -32.64 7.56 12.70
CA GLN A 219 -31.45 6.72 12.68
C GLN A 219 -30.95 6.59 11.24
N ALA A 220 -29.68 6.93 11.05
CA ALA A 220 -28.99 6.75 9.77
C ALA A 220 -27.89 5.69 9.89
N THR A 221 -27.86 4.78 8.92
CA THR A 221 -26.83 3.75 8.80
C THR A 221 -26.09 3.97 7.50
N LEU A 222 -24.75 3.98 7.57
CA LEU A 222 -23.89 4.04 6.40
C LEU A 222 -23.55 2.62 5.93
N LEU A 223 -23.62 2.39 4.64
CA LEU A 223 -23.29 1.10 4.04
C LEU A 223 -22.04 1.25 3.14
N PRO A 224 -21.17 0.22 3.09
CA PRO A 224 -21.24 -1.02 3.85
C PRO A 224 -20.99 -0.77 5.35
N GLU A 225 -21.43 -1.68 6.23
CA GLU A 225 -21.21 -1.58 7.69
C GLU A 225 -19.73 -1.51 8.09
N THR A 226 -18.82 -1.89 7.16
CA THR A 226 -17.37 -1.81 7.32
C THR A 226 -16.83 -0.41 7.00
N THR A 227 -17.69 0.56 6.67
CA THR A 227 -17.22 1.92 6.38
C THR A 227 -16.46 2.52 7.57
N THR A 228 -15.37 3.22 7.28
CA THR A 228 -14.53 3.88 8.28
C THR A 228 -14.82 5.36 8.41
N ASP A 229 -15.50 5.93 7.42
CA ASP A 229 -15.99 7.31 7.43
C ASP A 229 -17.46 7.32 7.81
N THR A 230 -17.75 7.76 9.03
CA THR A 230 -19.08 7.70 9.63
C THR A 230 -19.70 9.07 9.86
N ASP A 231 -19.05 10.14 9.44
CA ASP A 231 -19.51 11.50 9.66
C ASP A 231 -20.71 11.81 8.76
N LEU A 232 -21.75 12.39 9.37
CA LEU A 232 -22.94 12.87 8.69
C LEU A 232 -23.22 14.33 9.03
N VAL A 233 -23.64 15.07 8.02
CA VAL A 233 -24.15 16.45 8.14
C VAL A 233 -25.64 16.44 7.96
N TRP A 234 -26.37 16.92 8.99
CA TRP A 234 -27.83 17.02 8.98
C TRP A 234 -28.27 18.44 8.62
N SER A 235 -29.33 18.54 7.86
CA SER A 235 -29.93 19.81 7.48
C SER A 235 -31.45 19.70 7.32
N VAL A 236 -32.15 20.84 7.42
CA VAL A 236 -33.60 20.93 7.23
C VAL A 236 -33.93 21.98 6.16
N CYS A 237 -35.03 21.77 5.47
CA CYS A 237 -35.49 22.72 4.42
C CYS A 237 -35.96 24.06 4.98
N ASN A 238 -36.48 24.10 6.25
CA ASN A 238 -37.03 25.30 6.86
C ASN A 238 -36.99 25.20 8.40
N GLU A 239 -36.16 26.01 9.03
CA GLU A 239 -35.97 26.05 10.47
C GLU A 239 -37.18 26.52 11.26
N SER A 240 -38.12 27.26 10.62
CA SER A 240 -39.39 27.65 11.26
C SER A 240 -40.39 26.50 11.43
N ILE A 241 -40.19 25.40 10.66
CA ILE A 241 -40.99 24.17 10.75
C ILE A 241 -40.30 23.14 11.65
N SER A 242 -39.00 22.92 11.47
CA SER A 242 -38.22 21.99 12.28
C SER A 242 -36.75 22.38 12.32
N THR A 243 -36.04 21.98 13.38
CA THR A 243 -34.61 22.00 13.50
C THR A 243 -34.08 20.59 13.66
N VAL A 244 -32.82 20.34 13.28
CA VAL A 244 -32.15 19.06 13.45
C VAL A 244 -30.80 19.29 14.10
N ASP A 245 -30.39 18.40 15.00
CA ASP A 245 -29.04 18.43 15.60
C ASP A 245 -28.06 17.48 14.85
N GLU A 246 -26.82 17.47 15.31
CA GLU A 246 -25.73 16.64 14.73
C GLU A 246 -25.96 15.12 14.87
N HIS A 247 -26.90 14.71 15.73
CA HIS A 247 -27.25 13.31 15.97
C HIS A 247 -28.53 12.89 15.23
N GLY A 248 -29.07 13.75 14.33
CA GLY A 248 -30.30 13.47 13.62
C GLY A 248 -31.58 13.64 14.44
N THR A 249 -31.52 14.31 15.61
CA THR A 249 -32.72 14.58 16.41
C THR A 249 -33.45 15.80 15.87
N VAL A 250 -34.61 15.56 15.34
CA VAL A 250 -35.48 16.57 14.78
C VAL A 250 -36.41 17.11 15.87
N THR A 251 -36.52 18.45 15.97
CA THR A 251 -37.44 19.14 16.84
C THR A 251 -38.47 19.90 16.04
N ALA A 252 -39.78 19.61 16.25
CA ALA A 252 -40.88 20.29 15.57
C ALA A 252 -41.13 21.69 16.14
N GLN A 253 -40.93 22.75 15.31
CA GLN A 253 -41.06 24.16 15.73
C GLN A 253 -42.41 24.76 15.35
N GLY A 254 -42.88 24.50 14.12
CA GLY A 254 -44.12 25.05 13.60
C GLY A 254 -44.83 24.10 12.65
N PRO A 255 -46.15 24.24 12.44
CA PRO A 255 -46.91 23.34 11.57
C PRO A 255 -46.50 23.55 10.09
N GLY A 256 -46.38 22.46 9.35
CA GLY A 256 -45.99 22.47 7.93
C GLY A 256 -45.32 21.17 7.49
N ASN A 257 -44.86 21.14 6.26
CA ASN A 257 -44.04 20.01 5.74
C ASN A 257 -42.62 20.48 5.51
N CYS A 258 -41.65 19.65 5.88
CA CYS A 258 -40.25 19.93 5.70
C CYS A 258 -39.51 18.64 5.33
N VAL A 259 -38.40 18.76 4.61
CA VAL A 259 -37.49 17.67 4.32
C VAL A 259 -36.25 17.82 5.21
N VAL A 260 -35.94 16.78 5.92
CA VAL A 260 -34.68 16.61 6.66
C VAL A 260 -33.73 15.83 5.76
N THR A 261 -32.48 16.26 5.66
CA THR A 261 -31.46 15.64 4.81
C THR A 261 -30.27 15.24 5.67
N ALA A 262 -29.88 13.97 5.58
CA ALA A 262 -28.58 13.47 6.01
C ALA A 262 -27.64 13.40 4.80
N ALA A 263 -26.43 13.92 4.90
CA ALA A 263 -25.45 13.91 3.83
C ALA A 263 -24.04 13.59 4.36
N THR A 264 -23.20 13.00 3.52
CA THR A 264 -21.76 12.94 3.82
C THR A 264 -21.15 14.35 3.78
N PRO A 265 -20.03 14.61 4.49
CA PRO A 265 -19.40 15.95 4.54
C PRO A 265 -19.03 16.51 3.16
N ASP A 266 -18.66 15.62 2.20
CA ASP A 266 -18.41 15.98 0.80
C ASP A 266 -19.68 16.21 -0.04
N GLY A 267 -20.85 15.89 0.52
CA GLY A 267 -22.15 16.00 -0.13
C GLY A 267 -22.40 14.99 -1.25
N ALA A 268 -21.53 13.98 -1.39
CA ALA A 268 -21.63 12.97 -2.45
C ALA A 268 -22.81 12.03 -2.24
N LEU A 269 -23.09 11.66 -0.98
CA LEU A 269 -24.24 10.83 -0.61
C LEU A 269 -25.25 11.65 0.17
N LYS A 270 -26.54 11.41 -0.10
CA LYS A 270 -27.66 12.07 0.58
C LYS A 270 -28.81 11.11 0.76
N ALA A 271 -29.45 11.18 1.94
CA ALA A 271 -30.73 10.55 2.21
C ALA A 271 -31.70 11.58 2.75
N THR A 272 -32.98 11.43 2.45
CA THR A 272 -34.00 12.41 2.81
C THR A 272 -35.13 11.79 3.59
N TYR A 273 -35.64 12.55 4.56
CA TYR A 273 -36.78 12.21 5.40
C TYR A 273 -37.87 13.28 5.28
N SER A 274 -39.07 12.88 4.91
CA SER A 274 -40.23 13.78 4.76
C SER A 274 -40.92 13.96 6.09
N LEU A 275 -40.85 15.15 6.66
CA LEU A 275 -41.48 15.48 7.95
C LEU A 275 -42.74 16.27 7.76
N THR A 276 -43.84 15.80 8.38
CA THR A 276 -45.09 16.57 8.54
C THR A 276 -45.24 17.01 9.98
N VAL A 277 -45.26 18.30 10.25
CA VAL A 277 -45.51 18.85 11.58
C VAL A 277 -46.96 19.32 11.71
N LYS A 278 -47.69 18.76 12.67
CA LYS A 278 -49.06 19.14 13.00
C LYS A 278 -49.07 20.17 14.13
N ALA A 279 -50.04 21.12 14.07
CA ALA A 279 -50.26 22.07 15.15
C ALA A 279 -50.59 21.36 16.47
N LYS A 280 -50.10 21.90 17.58
CA LYS A 280 -50.48 21.41 18.92
C LYS A 280 -51.96 21.76 19.16
N GLN A 281 -52.80 20.75 19.34
CA GLN A 281 -54.21 20.99 19.66
C GLN A 281 -54.31 21.62 21.06
N THR A 282 -54.67 22.89 21.11
CA THR A 282 -55.13 23.50 22.37
C THR A 282 -56.54 23.10 22.58
N VAL A 283 -56.81 22.23 23.54
CA VAL A 283 -58.19 21.97 24.03
C VAL A 283 -58.66 23.29 24.65
N LYS A 284 -59.47 24.05 23.94
CA LYS A 284 -60.16 25.19 24.49
C LYS A 284 -61.14 24.64 25.52
N ALA A 285 -60.85 24.83 26.79
CA ALA A 285 -61.80 24.49 27.85
C ALA A 285 -63.13 25.23 27.57
N ALA A 286 -64.12 24.46 27.25
CA ALA A 286 -65.47 25.03 27.08
C ALA A 286 -65.90 25.52 28.46
N SER A 287 -65.90 26.80 28.68
CA SER A 287 -66.55 27.44 29.82
C SER A 287 -68.07 27.36 29.61
N ASN A 288 -68.65 26.31 30.13
CA ASN A 288 -70.10 26.23 30.27
C ASN A 288 -70.47 27.12 31.46
N THR A 289 -70.82 28.40 31.15
CA THR A 289 -71.57 29.18 32.03
C THR A 289 -73.06 29.02 31.62
N SER A 290 -73.77 28.11 32.25
CA SER A 290 -75.21 28.03 32.23
C SER A 290 -75.72 28.13 33.67
N THR A 291 -76.02 29.36 34.02
CA THR A 291 -76.87 29.68 35.19
C THR A 291 -78.29 29.30 34.87
N THR A 292 -78.91 28.30 35.52
CA THR A 292 -80.30 28.18 35.79
C THR A 292 -80.51 27.42 37.07
N THR A 293 -81.10 28.12 38.00
CA THR A 293 -81.48 27.71 39.34
C THR A 293 -82.71 26.72 39.33
N PRO A 294 -82.96 26.06 40.43
CA PRO A 294 -83.46 24.69 40.46
C PRO A 294 -85.03 24.64 40.68
N SER A 295 -85.61 23.54 40.25
CA SER A 295 -86.93 23.14 40.79
C SER A 295 -86.80 21.74 41.34
N TYR A 296 -87.16 21.66 42.61
CA TYR A 296 -87.12 20.48 43.49
C TYR A 296 -88.35 19.64 43.30
N THR A 297 -88.26 18.36 43.08
CA THR A 297 -89.23 17.34 43.51
C THR A 297 -88.52 15.97 43.74
N ALA A 298 -88.53 15.49 44.98
CA ALA A 298 -88.24 14.15 45.37
C ALA A 298 -89.59 13.41 45.56
N PRO A 299 -89.68 12.15 45.89
CA PRO A 299 -88.75 11.00 45.80
C PRO A 299 -89.37 9.71 45.24
N SER A 300 -88.58 8.71 44.95
CA SER A 300 -88.96 7.28 45.25
C SER A 300 -87.75 6.38 45.04
N ALA A 301 -87.29 5.72 46.11
CA ALA A 301 -86.49 4.53 46.06
C ALA A 301 -87.46 3.32 46.12
N PRO A 302 -87.09 2.03 45.99
CA PRO A 302 -85.76 1.38 45.85
C PRO A 302 -85.74 0.23 44.84
N SER A 303 -84.57 -0.32 44.52
CA SER A 303 -84.30 -1.76 44.57
C SER A 303 -82.85 -2.07 44.24
N ALA A 304 -82.27 -2.78 45.14
CA ALA A 304 -80.91 -3.32 45.02
C ALA A 304 -80.83 -4.45 44.00
N SER A 305 -79.78 -4.46 43.25
CA SER A 305 -79.22 -5.65 42.65
C SER A 305 -77.68 -5.60 42.68
N THR A 306 -77.13 -6.59 43.37
CA THR A 306 -75.73 -6.84 43.60
C THR A 306 -74.93 -7.02 42.33
N PRO A 307 -73.69 -6.50 42.23
CA PRO A 307 -72.79 -6.80 41.13
C PRO A 307 -72.13 -8.12 41.36
N THR A 308 -72.25 -9.02 40.39
CA THR A 308 -71.55 -10.27 40.30
C THR A 308 -70.07 -10.01 39.93
N TYR A 309 -69.22 -10.37 40.83
CA TYR A 309 -67.76 -10.35 40.62
C TYR A 309 -67.33 -11.51 39.70
N VAL A 310 -66.73 -11.23 38.60
CA VAL A 310 -66.08 -12.22 37.74
C VAL A 310 -64.56 -12.07 37.96
N PRO A 311 -63.84 -13.09 38.45
CA PRO A 311 -62.43 -13.05 38.67
C PRO A 311 -61.67 -13.17 37.31
N ALA A 312 -60.58 -12.41 37.16
CA ALA A 312 -59.66 -12.50 36.04
C ALA A 312 -58.92 -13.85 35.97
N PRO A 313 -58.62 -14.37 34.77
CA PRO A 313 -57.91 -15.63 34.63
C PRO A 313 -56.47 -15.50 35.09
N ALA A 314 -55.95 -16.56 35.73
CA ALA A 314 -54.62 -16.72 36.25
C ALA A 314 -53.57 -16.82 35.10
N PRO A 315 -52.31 -16.39 35.35
CA PRO A 315 -51.25 -16.53 34.37
C PRO A 315 -50.80 -18.00 34.23
N ALA A 316 -50.45 -18.36 32.99
CA ALA A 316 -49.97 -19.68 32.60
C ALA A 316 -48.63 -20.06 33.28
N PRO A 317 -48.40 -21.37 33.54
CA PRO A 317 -47.18 -21.82 34.20
C PRO A 317 -45.94 -21.74 33.30
N ALA A 318 -44.82 -21.40 33.93
CA ALA A 318 -43.49 -21.44 33.32
C ALA A 318 -43.07 -22.90 33.02
N GLU A 319 -42.43 -23.08 31.84
CA GLU A 319 -41.80 -24.34 31.45
C GLU A 319 -40.56 -24.64 32.30
N PRO A 320 -40.29 -25.94 32.60
CA PRO A 320 -39.16 -26.32 33.42
C PRO A 320 -37.85 -26.35 32.63
N SER A 321 -36.80 -25.79 33.22
CA SER A 321 -35.42 -25.91 32.85
C SER A 321 -34.89 -27.34 32.92
N GLN A 322 -34.25 -27.82 31.86
CA GLN A 322 -33.54 -29.11 31.83
C GLN A 322 -32.21 -29.04 32.61
N PRO A 323 -31.84 -30.14 33.28
CA PRO A 323 -30.57 -30.20 34.01
C PRO A 323 -29.41 -30.61 33.14
N SER A 324 -28.26 -30.01 33.41
CA SER A 324 -26.92 -30.40 32.99
C SER A 324 -26.55 -31.76 33.60
N GLY A 325 -26.19 -32.72 32.77
CA GLY A 325 -25.54 -33.96 33.18
C GLY A 325 -24.28 -34.17 32.32
N GLY A 326 -23.11 -34.12 32.97
CA GLY A 326 -21.88 -34.60 32.40
C GLY A 326 -21.84 -36.13 32.41
N ASP A 327 -21.14 -36.70 31.48
CA ASP A 327 -20.12 -37.72 31.78
C ASP A 327 -19.25 -38.05 30.58
N SER A 328 -18.03 -38.37 30.94
CA SER A 328 -16.86 -38.86 30.23
C SER A 328 -17.11 -40.11 29.38
N GLY A 329 -16.39 -40.21 28.27
CA GLY A 329 -16.24 -41.49 27.55
C GLY A 329 -15.40 -41.42 26.30
N SER A 330 -14.13 -41.73 26.44
CA SER A 330 -13.14 -42.09 25.43
C SER A 330 -13.65 -43.16 24.45
N SER A 331 -13.45 -42.97 23.13
CA SER A 331 -12.86 -44.05 22.29
C SER A 331 -12.60 -43.56 20.86
N ASN A 332 -11.41 -43.90 20.39
CA ASN A 332 -10.89 -43.90 19.04
C ASN A 332 -11.86 -44.52 18.02
N ASP A 333 -12.00 -43.89 16.86
CA ASP A 333 -12.00 -44.64 15.61
C ASP A 333 -11.66 -43.69 14.41
N PRO A 334 -10.74 -44.05 13.57
CA PRO A 334 -10.43 -43.32 12.33
C PRO A 334 -11.15 -44.05 11.19
N LEU A 335 -11.97 -43.36 10.45
CA LEU A 335 -12.32 -43.64 9.05
C LEU A 335 -13.75 -43.26 8.70
N GLY A 336 -13.89 -42.31 7.76
CA GLY A 336 -14.88 -42.46 6.68
C GLY A 336 -16.29 -41.94 6.96
N GLY A 337 -16.59 -40.83 6.35
CA GLY A 337 -17.97 -40.37 6.21
C GLY A 337 -18.05 -39.15 5.28
N LEU A 338 -17.92 -39.40 3.98
CA LEU A 338 -18.25 -38.44 2.92
C LEU A 338 -19.75 -38.16 2.96
N ASN A 339 -20.10 -36.89 3.09
CA ASN A 339 -21.46 -36.40 2.93
C ASN A 339 -21.75 -36.16 1.42
N PRO A 340 -22.82 -36.77 0.84
CA PRO A 340 -23.01 -36.76 -0.62
C PRO A 340 -23.83 -35.57 -1.15
N ASN A 341 -23.65 -34.35 -0.66
CA ASN A 341 -24.42 -33.19 -1.11
C ASN A 341 -23.61 -31.94 -1.47
N ASP A 342 -22.32 -32.04 -1.73
CA ASP A 342 -21.54 -30.93 -2.25
C ASP A 342 -21.14 -31.14 -3.72
N TYR A 343 -22.13 -31.07 -4.61
CA TYR A 343 -21.92 -30.93 -6.04
C TYR A 343 -22.64 -29.68 -6.52
N TRP A 344 -21.93 -28.56 -6.55
CA TRP A 344 -22.30 -27.45 -7.40
C TRP A 344 -21.27 -27.36 -8.54
N VAL A 345 -21.70 -27.78 -9.71
CA VAL A 345 -21.00 -27.63 -10.97
C VAL A 345 -21.37 -26.27 -11.54
N SER A 346 -20.38 -25.41 -11.71
CA SER A 346 -20.50 -24.21 -12.55
C SER A 346 -20.44 -24.59 -14.01
N PRO A 347 -21.38 -24.14 -14.85
CA PRO A 347 -21.22 -24.17 -16.29
C PRO A 347 -20.65 -22.83 -16.74
N ASP A 348 -19.41 -22.80 -17.22
CA ASP A 348 -18.90 -22.03 -18.35
C ASP A 348 -17.38 -22.10 -18.38
N GLN A 349 -16.94 -23.17 -19.03
CA GLN A 349 -15.63 -23.17 -19.67
C GLN A 349 -15.89 -23.20 -21.18
N THR A 350 -15.79 -22.09 -21.84
CA THR A 350 -15.55 -22.04 -23.26
C THR A 350 -14.05 -22.10 -23.52
N ASP A 351 -13.68 -23.25 -23.92
CA ASP A 351 -12.43 -23.70 -24.51
C ASP A 351 -12.03 -22.84 -25.73
N TRP A 352 -10.81 -22.30 -25.71
CA TRP A 352 -10.12 -21.81 -26.89
C TRP A 352 -8.77 -22.48 -26.99
N THR A 353 -8.82 -23.76 -27.45
CA THR A 353 -7.63 -24.40 -27.99
C THR A 353 -7.64 -24.28 -29.52
N GLN A 354 -6.50 -23.78 -29.99
CA GLN A 354 -5.86 -24.04 -31.26
C GLN A 354 -6.61 -23.70 -32.56
N ASP A 355 -5.99 -22.83 -33.33
CA ASP A 355 -5.71 -23.21 -34.70
C ASP A 355 -4.33 -22.70 -35.17
N ASN A 356 -3.47 -23.68 -35.44
CA ASN A 356 -2.21 -23.61 -36.12
C ASN A 356 -2.46 -24.05 -37.54
N SER A 357 -2.37 -23.15 -38.51
CA SER A 357 -1.98 -23.54 -39.84
C SER A 357 -1.67 -22.33 -40.73
N ASN A 358 -0.37 -22.12 -40.98
CA ASN A 358 0.24 -22.32 -42.28
C ASN A 358 -0.36 -21.53 -43.46
N GLY A 359 0.44 -20.63 -44.02
CA GLY A 359 0.14 -20.00 -45.33
C GLY A 359 1.13 -18.91 -45.71
N SER A 360 2.29 -19.30 -46.05
CA SER A 360 3.20 -18.94 -47.15
C SER A 360 2.70 -17.97 -48.22
N LYS A 361 3.68 -17.09 -48.62
CA LYS A 361 3.88 -16.43 -49.92
C LYS A 361 3.22 -15.06 -50.09
N ASP A 362 3.91 -14.11 -50.45
CA ASP A 362 4.75 -13.72 -51.56
C ASP A 362 4.54 -12.23 -51.90
N ASP A 363 5.67 -11.59 -52.18
CA ASP A 363 5.88 -10.57 -53.22
C ASP A 363 5.23 -9.18 -53.13
N GLY A 364 6.12 -8.20 -53.23
CA GLY A 364 5.78 -6.94 -53.88
C GLY A 364 6.48 -5.70 -53.33
N VAL A 365 7.73 -5.52 -53.68
CA VAL A 365 8.30 -4.35 -54.39
C VAL A 365 7.42 -3.08 -54.39
N GLY A 366 7.97 -1.98 -53.90
CA GLY A 366 7.40 -0.65 -54.07
C GLY A 366 8.26 0.45 -53.42
N THR A 367 9.27 0.88 -54.13
CA THR A 367 9.99 2.14 -54.11
C THR A 367 9.06 3.36 -53.99
N ASP A 368 9.52 4.39 -53.27
CA ASP A 368 9.68 5.82 -53.62
C ASP A 368 9.53 6.67 -52.35
N ILE A 369 10.61 7.36 -51.89
CA ILE A 369 11.19 8.66 -52.29
C ILE A 369 10.30 9.88 -51.91
N PHE A 370 10.99 10.87 -51.29
CA PHE A 370 10.66 12.26 -50.93
C PHE A 370 9.91 12.44 -49.56
N ASP A 371 10.33 13.27 -48.65
CA ASP A 371 11.24 14.44 -48.53
C ASP A 371 11.93 14.47 -47.16
#